data_1ec7dd3ac03c2bcf2073b4be78deb6d8
#
_entry.id   1ec7dd3ac03c2bcf2073b4be78deb6d8
#
_cell.length_a   1.000
_cell.length_b   1.000
_cell.length_c   1.000
_cell.angle_alpha   90.00
_cell.angle_beta   90.00
_cell.angle_gamma   90.00
#
_symmetry.space_group_name_H-M   'P 1'
#
loop_
_entity.id
_entity.type
_entity.pdbx_description
1 polymer ?
#
loop_
_entity_poly.entity_id
_entity_poly.type
_entity_poly.pdbx_seq_one_letter_code
_entity_poly.pdbx_strand_id
1 'polypeptide(L)'
;SKTGGVSYVGGMELPSIVNAGTEFGNGARSINPDIKFIENYTGDFDNVAMAKEATLAAIAQGADVHYHILNLGLRGMEQAAKEQGTHIVGSYTNRCGSDPLYVGYSITGVGYQVQYAIDQAVAGTWVPGYKAFGLNMGPEAADMQVCNATPEMEDKLEQIMQDIKDGKISVLEG
;
A
#
# COMPACT_ATOMS: atom_id res chain seq x y z
N SER A 1 7.24 1.39 12.56
CA SER A 1 8.18 0.29 12.83
C SER A 1 8.89 0.51 14.15
N LYS A 2 9.07 -0.54 14.93
CA LYS A 2 9.84 -0.55 16.20
C LYS A 2 11.27 -1.04 16.00
N THR A 3 11.49 -1.86 15.00
CA THR A 3 12.82 -2.43 14.69
C THR A 3 13.65 -1.53 13.78
N GLY A 4 13.04 -0.54 13.13
CA GLY A 4 13.65 0.25 12.07
C GLY A 4 13.71 -0.49 10.73
N GLY A 5 12.91 -1.55 10.55
CA GLY A 5 12.82 -2.30 9.31
C GLY A 5 11.38 -2.40 8.80
N VAL A 6 11.17 -2.13 7.52
CA VAL A 6 9.87 -2.32 6.86
C VAL A 6 10.06 -3.12 5.58
N SER A 7 9.01 -3.80 5.11
CA SER A 7 9.09 -4.53 3.86
C SER A 7 7.89 -4.33 2.95
N TYR A 8 8.12 -4.58 1.68
CA TYR A 8 7.10 -4.71 0.65
C TYR A 8 7.14 -6.12 0.05
N VAL A 9 5.96 -6.71 -0.16
CA VAL A 9 5.82 -7.98 -0.87
C VAL A 9 4.83 -7.80 -2.02
N GLY A 10 5.37 -7.80 -3.23
CA GLY A 10 4.60 -7.76 -4.47
C GLY A 10 4.34 -9.17 -5.04
N GLY A 11 3.30 -9.29 -5.86
CA GLY A 11 3.09 -10.49 -6.66
C GLY A 11 4.06 -10.55 -7.83
N MET A 12 3.65 -10.06 -8.99
CA MET A 12 4.49 -9.99 -10.19
C MET A 12 5.17 -8.62 -10.31
N GLU A 13 6.35 -8.57 -10.93
CA GLU A 13 7.09 -7.33 -11.21
C GLU A 13 6.48 -6.55 -12.39
N LEU A 14 5.22 -6.12 -12.24
CA LEU A 14 4.58 -5.20 -13.17
C LEU A 14 4.92 -3.75 -12.78
N PRO A 15 4.99 -2.80 -13.73
CA PRO A 15 5.39 -1.42 -13.42
C PRO A 15 4.62 -0.79 -12.24
N SER A 16 3.30 -0.92 -12.19
CA SER A 16 2.48 -0.40 -11.09
C SER A 16 2.77 -1.06 -9.74
N ILE A 17 3.13 -2.34 -9.73
CA ILE A 17 3.46 -3.11 -8.53
C ILE A 17 4.84 -2.71 -8.00
N VAL A 18 5.81 -2.56 -8.91
CA VAL A 18 7.16 -2.06 -8.57
C VAL A 18 7.10 -0.61 -8.06
N ASN A 19 6.35 0.26 -8.74
CA ASN A 19 6.18 1.64 -8.31
C ASN A 19 5.57 1.73 -6.90
N ALA A 20 4.57 0.91 -6.58
CA ALA A 20 3.97 0.87 -5.24
C ALA A 20 4.99 0.49 -4.14
N GLY A 21 5.87 -0.49 -4.40
CA GLY A 21 6.96 -0.86 -3.50
C GLY A 21 7.97 0.26 -3.33
N THR A 22 8.41 0.83 -4.45
CA THR A 22 9.37 1.95 -4.47
C THR A 22 8.85 3.14 -3.67
N GLU A 23 7.59 3.54 -3.88
CA GLU A 23 6.99 4.68 -3.17
C GLU A 23 6.76 4.40 -1.70
N PHE A 24 6.40 3.17 -1.32
CA PHE A 24 6.36 2.79 0.09
C PHE A 24 7.74 2.93 0.75
N GLY A 25 8.80 2.48 0.08
CA GLY A 25 10.18 2.66 0.54
C GLY A 25 10.60 4.12 0.64
N ASN A 26 10.26 4.95 -0.36
CA ASN A 26 10.51 6.38 -0.36
C ASN A 26 9.80 7.08 0.79
N GLY A 27 8.51 6.79 1.00
CA GLY A 27 7.72 7.31 2.11
C GLY A 27 8.33 6.93 3.47
N ALA A 28 8.74 5.68 3.64
CA ALA A 28 9.39 5.24 4.87
C ALA A 28 10.69 5.99 5.15
N ARG A 29 11.54 6.17 4.13
CA ARG A 29 12.81 6.93 4.24
C ARG A 29 12.61 8.42 4.47
N SER A 30 11.53 9.00 3.98
CA SER A 30 11.22 10.41 4.23
C SER A 30 10.94 10.72 5.70
N ILE A 31 10.47 9.70 6.45
CA ILE A 31 10.22 9.80 7.89
C ILE A 31 11.44 9.37 8.71
N ASN A 32 12.10 8.31 8.29
CA ASN A 32 13.33 7.81 8.91
C ASN A 32 14.34 7.44 7.83
N PRO A 33 15.36 8.30 7.57
CA PRO A 33 16.37 8.04 6.54
C PRO A 33 17.18 6.74 6.75
N ASP A 34 17.29 6.28 7.99
CA ASP A 34 18.03 5.07 8.34
C ASP A 34 17.18 3.80 8.32
N ILE A 35 15.90 3.90 7.91
CA ILE A 35 15.01 2.75 7.86
C ILE A 35 15.49 1.71 6.86
N LYS A 36 15.55 0.46 7.29
CA LYS A 36 15.85 -0.65 6.40
C LYS A 36 14.58 -1.01 5.60
N PHE A 37 14.64 -0.85 4.29
CA PHE A 37 13.57 -1.26 3.39
C PHE A 37 13.96 -2.56 2.68
N ILE A 38 13.06 -3.55 2.71
CA ILE A 38 13.24 -4.88 2.13
C ILE A 38 12.10 -5.11 1.13
N GLU A 39 12.46 -5.40 -0.11
CA GLU A 39 11.53 -5.59 -1.20
C GLU A 39 11.63 -7.02 -1.73
N ASN A 40 10.48 -7.68 -1.89
CA ASN A 40 10.38 -9.04 -2.42
C ASN A 40 9.20 -9.17 -3.40
N TYR A 41 9.38 -10.01 -4.41
CA TYR A 41 8.32 -10.38 -5.35
C TYR A 41 8.15 -11.89 -5.37
N THR A 42 6.90 -12.35 -5.31
CA THR A 42 6.57 -13.79 -5.26
C THR A 42 6.46 -14.42 -6.65
N GLY A 43 6.40 -13.60 -7.72
CA GLY A 43 6.13 -14.06 -9.08
C GLY A 43 4.67 -14.45 -9.34
N ASP A 44 3.83 -14.47 -8.29
CA ASP A 44 2.42 -14.86 -8.32
C ASP A 44 1.64 -14.13 -7.22
N PHE A 45 0.48 -13.54 -7.55
CA PHE A 45 -0.36 -12.83 -6.57
C PHE A 45 -1.10 -13.77 -5.61
N ASP A 46 -1.28 -15.03 -5.99
CA ASP A 46 -2.16 -15.98 -5.31
C ASP A 46 -1.40 -17.08 -4.53
N ASN A 47 -0.08 -17.16 -4.70
CA ASN A 47 0.73 -18.20 -4.05
C ASN A 47 0.95 -17.91 -2.55
N VAL A 48 0.12 -18.54 -1.72
CA VAL A 48 0.14 -18.38 -0.26
C VAL A 48 1.47 -18.81 0.36
N ALA A 49 2.06 -19.91 -0.12
CA ALA A 49 3.31 -20.42 0.43
C ALA A 49 4.48 -19.48 0.14
N MET A 50 4.62 -19.03 -1.11
CA MET A 50 5.69 -18.09 -1.48
C MET A 50 5.55 -16.74 -0.76
N ALA A 51 4.32 -16.23 -0.61
CA ALA A 51 4.10 -14.99 0.13
C ALA A 51 4.45 -15.14 1.62
N LYS A 52 4.15 -16.29 2.23
CA LYS A 52 4.58 -16.60 3.61
C LYS A 52 6.10 -16.63 3.72
N GLU A 53 6.78 -17.33 2.84
CA GLU A 53 8.25 -17.44 2.83
C GLU A 53 8.91 -16.07 2.63
N ALA A 54 8.43 -15.27 1.67
CA ALA A 54 8.95 -13.93 1.41
C ALA A 54 8.78 -13.01 2.64
N THR A 55 7.64 -13.10 3.33
CA THR A 55 7.39 -12.33 4.55
C THR A 55 8.29 -12.78 5.70
N LEU A 56 8.44 -14.09 5.92
CA LEU A 56 9.35 -14.63 6.94
C LEU A 56 10.81 -14.24 6.67
N ALA A 57 11.24 -14.25 5.40
CA ALA A 57 12.57 -13.80 5.02
C ALA A 57 12.79 -12.30 5.30
N ALA A 58 11.78 -11.47 5.10
CA ALA A 58 11.84 -10.05 5.45
C ALA A 58 11.89 -9.84 6.97
N ILE A 59 11.10 -10.59 7.74
CA ILE A 59 11.12 -10.57 9.22
C ILE A 59 12.48 -10.98 9.75
N ALA A 60 13.07 -12.05 9.22
CA ALA A 60 14.42 -12.50 9.59
C ALA A 60 15.50 -11.44 9.32
N GLN A 61 15.26 -10.52 8.38
CA GLN A 61 16.12 -9.37 8.08
C GLN A 61 15.79 -8.14 8.94
N GLY A 62 14.81 -8.21 9.83
CA GLY A 62 14.45 -7.16 10.78
C GLY A 62 13.23 -6.33 10.43
N ALA A 63 12.44 -6.68 9.40
CA ALA A 63 11.18 -5.98 9.13
C ALA A 63 10.10 -6.36 10.15
N ASP A 64 9.36 -5.37 10.66
CA ASP A 64 8.23 -5.57 11.58
C ASP A 64 6.92 -4.93 11.08
N VAL A 65 6.97 -4.24 9.94
CA VAL A 65 5.80 -3.71 9.23
C VAL A 65 5.91 -4.07 7.75
N HIS A 66 4.85 -4.65 7.20
CA HIS A 66 4.82 -5.18 5.84
C HIS A 66 3.71 -4.51 5.02
N TYR A 67 4.05 -3.96 3.87
CA TYR A 67 3.07 -3.53 2.87
C TYR A 67 3.00 -4.56 1.73
N HIS A 68 1.87 -4.65 1.04
CA HIS A 68 1.70 -5.67 0.01
C HIS A 68 0.84 -5.21 -1.17
N ILE A 69 1.09 -5.84 -2.32
CA ILE A 69 0.14 -5.94 -3.43
C ILE A 69 0.02 -7.43 -3.81
N LEU A 70 -0.88 -8.11 -3.13
CA LEU A 70 -1.16 -9.55 -3.25
C LEU A 70 -2.67 -9.79 -3.30
N ASN A 71 -3.09 -10.89 -3.92
CA ASN A 71 -4.45 -11.42 -3.86
C ASN A 71 -4.55 -12.50 -2.74
N LEU A 72 -4.76 -13.76 -3.11
CA LEU A 72 -4.83 -14.87 -2.14
C LEU A 72 -3.50 -15.06 -1.38
N GLY A 73 -2.38 -14.68 -1.98
CA GLY A 73 -1.06 -14.68 -1.34
C GLY A 73 -1.01 -13.89 -0.03
N LEU A 74 -1.87 -12.87 0.14
CA LEU A 74 -1.99 -12.12 1.40
C LEU A 74 -2.21 -13.02 2.61
N ARG A 75 -2.91 -14.14 2.46
CA ARG A 75 -3.13 -15.11 3.55
C ARG A 75 -1.82 -15.67 4.09
N GLY A 76 -0.81 -15.84 3.24
CA GLY A 76 0.53 -16.27 3.65
C GLY A 76 1.26 -15.21 4.46
N MET A 77 1.18 -13.94 4.03
CA MET A 77 1.71 -12.80 4.80
C MET A 77 1.01 -12.68 6.16
N GLU A 78 -0.33 -12.75 6.21
CA GLU A 78 -1.10 -12.70 7.46
C GLU A 78 -0.69 -13.81 8.43
N GLN A 79 -0.46 -15.03 7.93
CA GLN A 79 0.03 -16.14 8.76
C GLN A 79 1.41 -15.84 9.33
N ALA A 80 2.37 -15.44 8.48
CA ALA A 80 3.73 -15.12 8.91
C ALA A 80 3.75 -13.97 9.93
N ALA A 81 3.04 -12.88 9.64
CA ALA A 81 2.98 -11.72 10.52
C ALA A 81 2.35 -12.06 11.87
N LYS A 82 1.28 -12.86 11.89
CA LYS A 82 0.62 -13.31 13.12
C LYS A 82 1.52 -14.24 13.95
N GLU A 83 2.21 -15.18 13.31
CA GLU A 83 3.14 -16.11 13.98
C GLU A 83 4.33 -15.38 14.61
N GLN A 84 4.78 -14.27 13.99
CA GLN A 84 5.98 -13.53 14.40
C GLN A 84 5.68 -12.23 15.18
N GLY A 85 4.38 -11.88 15.34
CA GLY A 85 3.98 -10.66 16.05
C GLY A 85 4.36 -9.36 15.32
N THR A 86 4.40 -9.39 13.99
CA THR A 86 4.64 -8.23 13.14
C THR A 86 3.32 -7.67 12.59
N HIS A 87 3.35 -6.57 11.83
CA HIS A 87 2.16 -5.84 11.42
C HIS A 87 2.09 -5.65 9.90
N ILE A 88 0.87 -5.38 9.41
CA ILE A 88 0.59 -5.18 7.99
C ILE A 88 -0.01 -3.81 7.76
N VAL A 89 0.44 -3.13 6.70
CA VAL A 89 -0.30 -2.06 6.05
C VAL A 89 -1.13 -2.70 4.93
N GLY A 90 -2.46 -2.62 5.05
CA GLY A 90 -3.38 -3.20 4.08
C GLY A 90 -3.47 -2.41 2.80
N SER A 91 -3.90 -3.07 1.73
CA SER A 91 -4.26 -2.47 0.45
C SER A 91 -5.71 -2.76 0.10
N TYR A 92 -6.33 -1.89 -0.68
CA TYR A 92 -7.69 -1.98 -1.21
C TYR A 92 -8.84 -1.95 -0.20
N THR A 93 -8.68 -2.46 1.00
CA THR A 93 -9.77 -2.58 1.99
C THR A 93 -9.33 -2.06 3.35
N ASN A 94 -10.16 -1.21 3.96
CA ASN A 94 -9.96 -0.79 5.34
C ASN A 94 -10.21 -1.97 6.30
N ARG A 95 -9.20 -2.33 7.07
CA ARG A 95 -9.27 -3.37 8.11
C ARG A 95 -8.98 -2.84 9.52
N CYS A 96 -8.86 -1.53 9.68
CA CYS A 96 -8.69 -0.91 10.99
C CYS A 96 -9.82 -1.31 11.94
N GLY A 97 -9.47 -1.70 13.15
CA GLY A 97 -10.42 -2.12 14.19
C GLY A 97 -11.01 -3.52 14.03
N SER A 98 -10.88 -4.16 12.85
CA SER A 98 -11.37 -5.53 12.62
C SER A 98 -10.31 -6.60 12.92
N ASP A 99 -9.03 -6.26 12.75
CA ASP A 99 -7.90 -7.16 13.01
C ASP A 99 -6.69 -6.34 13.48
N PRO A 100 -6.14 -6.61 14.70
CA PRO A 100 -5.01 -5.88 15.26
C PRO A 100 -3.70 -6.07 14.47
N LEU A 101 -3.68 -6.99 13.54
CA LEU A 101 -2.56 -7.20 12.62
C LEU A 101 -2.33 -5.98 11.73
N TYR A 102 -3.41 -5.24 11.39
CA TYR A 102 -3.35 -4.10 10.50
C TYR A 102 -3.13 -2.79 11.26
N VAL A 103 -2.10 -2.06 10.86
CA VAL A 103 -1.70 -0.77 11.47
C VAL A 103 -1.99 0.43 10.58
N GLY A 104 -2.43 0.20 9.37
CA GLY A 104 -2.84 1.22 8.40
C GLY A 104 -3.31 0.58 7.10
N TYR A 105 -3.77 1.40 6.18
CA TYR A 105 -4.16 0.94 4.85
C TYR A 105 -4.01 2.03 3.79
N SER A 106 -3.91 1.59 2.54
CA SER A 106 -4.08 2.44 1.37
C SER A 106 -5.26 1.93 0.54
N ILE A 107 -6.11 2.83 0.09
CA ILE A 107 -7.22 2.53 -0.81
C ILE A 107 -6.83 2.93 -2.23
N THR A 108 -6.94 1.97 -3.15
CA THR A 108 -7.01 2.23 -4.58
C THR A 108 -8.44 1.93 -5.03
N GLY A 109 -9.17 2.95 -5.39
CA GLY A 109 -10.60 2.88 -5.66
C GLY A 109 -10.96 2.20 -6.97
N VAL A 110 -10.77 0.89 -7.08
CA VAL A 110 -11.08 0.12 -8.29
C VAL A 110 -12.55 0.28 -8.69
N GLY A 111 -13.46 0.25 -7.72
CA GLY A 111 -14.90 0.50 -7.96
C GLY A 111 -15.16 1.89 -8.54
N TYR A 112 -14.49 2.91 -8.01
CA TYR A 112 -14.56 4.29 -8.54
C TYR A 112 -14.05 4.37 -9.98
N GLN A 113 -12.93 3.70 -10.29
CA GLN A 113 -12.36 3.67 -11.64
C GLN A 113 -13.32 3.04 -12.66
N VAL A 114 -13.96 1.92 -12.28
CA VAL A 114 -14.97 1.25 -13.12
C VAL A 114 -16.19 2.14 -13.31
N GLN A 115 -16.72 2.75 -12.25
CA GLN A 115 -17.86 3.66 -12.34
C GLN A 115 -17.55 4.86 -13.23
N TYR A 116 -16.38 5.47 -13.07
CA TYR A 116 -15.90 6.55 -13.93
C TYR A 116 -15.93 6.14 -15.42
N ALA A 117 -15.40 4.95 -15.73
CA ALA A 117 -15.37 4.46 -17.12
C ALA A 117 -16.79 4.27 -17.69
N ILE A 118 -17.71 3.72 -16.89
CA ILE A 118 -19.13 3.56 -17.27
C ILE A 118 -19.78 4.92 -17.53
N ASP A 119 -19.61 5.87 -16.62
CA ASP A 119 -20.21 7.20 -16.73
C ASP A 119 -19.74 7.95 -17.98
N GLN A 120 -18.42 7.88 -18.28
CA GLN A 120 -17.87 8.47 -19.50
C GLN A 120 -18.42 7.79 -20.77
N ALA A 121 -18.55 6.48 -20.76
CA ALA A 121 -19.11 5.74 -21.89
C ALA A 121 -20.58 6.08 -22.11
N VAL A 122 -21.39 6.15 -21.06
CA VAL A 122 -22.82 6.52 -21.14
C VAL A 122 -22.99 7.97 -21.61
N ALA A 123 -22.16 8.88 -21.15
CA ALA A 123 -22.17 10.28 -21.55
C ALA A 123 -21.62 10.51 -22.98
N GLY A 124 -21.02 9.51 -23.62
CA GLY A 124 -20.35 9.65 -24.91
C GLY A 124 -19.08 10.50 -24.87
N THR A 125 -18.48 10.64 -23.68
CA THR A 125 -17.27 11.45 -23.45
C THR A 125 -16.02 10.59 -23.20
N TRP A 126 -16.14 9.27 -23.35
CA TRP A 126 -15.02 8.36 -23.20
C TRP A 126 -13.88 8.66 -24.16
N VAL A 127 -12.69 8.88 -23.62
CA VAL A 127 -11.44 9.03 -24.38
C VAL A 127 -10.53 7.84 -24.05
N PRO A 128 -10.11 7.05 -25.05
CA PRO A 128 -9.16 5.97 -24.84
C PRO A 128 -7.80 6.52 -24.36
N GLY A 129 -7.13 5.75 -23.49
CA GLY A 129 -5.80 6.10 -23.02
C GLY A 129 -5.62 5.86 -21.53
N TYR A 130 -4.43 6.18 -21.04
CA TYR A 130 -4.11 6.12 -19.62
C TYR A 130 -4.86 7.22 -18.85
N LYS A 131 -5.40 6.86 -17.70
CA LYS A 131 -6.04 7.77 -16.76
C LYS A 131 -5.51 7.51 -15.35
N ALA A 132 -4.84 8.50 -14.78
CA ALA A 132 -4.42 8.46 -13.38
C ALA A 132 -5.61 8.77 -12.46
N PHE A 133 -5.72 8.00 -11.39
CA PHE A 133 -6.67 8.21 -10.29
C PHE A 133 -5.87 8.42 -9.01
N GLY A 134 -6.04 9.56 -8.38
CA GLY A 134 -5.23 9.96 -7.23
C GLY A 134 -6.03 10.69 -6.16
N LEU A 135 -5.33 11.12 -5.12
CA LEU A 135 -5.88 11.78 -3.92
C LEU A 135 -6.73 13.02 -4.22
N ASN A 136 -6.46 13.72 -5.33
CA ASN A 136 -7.22 14.89 -5.80
C ASN A 136 -8.62 14.56 -6.35
N MET A 137 -8.92 13.29 -6.56
CA MET A 137 -10.24 12.82 -7.02
C MET A 137 -11.14 12.38 -5.87
N GLY A 138 -10.68 12.51 -4.64
CA GLY A 138 -11.42 12.18 -3.43
C GLY A 138 -11.11 10.80 -2.85
N PRO A 139 -11.61 10.53 -1.64
CA PRO A 139 -11.26 9.33 -0.87
C PRO A 139 -11.78 8.03 -1.49
N GLU A 140 -12.79 8.10 -2.37
CA GLU A 140 -13.28 6.93 -3.11
C GLU A 140 -12.32 6.52 -4.23
N ALA A 141 -11.52 7.46 -4.75
CA ALA A 141 -10.53 7.19 -5.79
C ALA A 141 -9.20 6.72 -5.19
N ALA A 142 -8.73 7.41 -4.16
CA ALA A 142 -7.52 7.05 -3.41
C ALA A 142 -7.58 7.61 -2.00
N ASP A 143 -7.17 6.82 -1.01
CA ASP A 143 -7.14 7.22 0.40
C ASP A 143 -6.05 6.47 1.16
N MET A 144 -5.62 7.06 2.29
CA MET A 144 -4.67 6.42 3.21
C MET A 144 -5.07 6.73 4.65
N GLN A 145 -4.97 5.75 5.54
CA GLN A 145 -5.21 5.94 6.97
C GLN A 145 -4.24 5.12 7.82
N VAL A 146 -3.99 5.60 9.03
CA VAL A 146 -3.28 4.88 10.09
C VAL A 146 -4.32 4.38 11.11
N CYS A 147 -4.27 3.10 11.45
CA CYS A 147 -5.17 2.53 12.45
C CYS A 147 -4.78 3.00 13.85
N ASN A 148 -5.77 3.41 14.65
CA ASN A 148 -5.55 3.93 16.01
C ASN A 148 -4.54 5.11 16.04
N ALA A 149 -4.60 5.98 15.04
CA ALA A 149 -3.73 7.13 14.95
C ALA A 149 -3.95 8.09 16.13
N THR A 150 -2.87 8.73 16.58
CA THR A 150 -2.99 9.91 17.44
C THR A 150 -3.36 11.14 16.60
N PRO A 151 -3.95 12.19 17.18
CA PRO A 151 -4.23 13.41 16.43
C PRO A 151 -3.02 13.97 15.68
N GLU A 152 -1.82 13.90 16.27
CA GLU A 152 -0.57 14.32 15.63
C GLU A 152 -0.23 13.46 14.39
N MET A 153 -0.52 12.17 14.43
CA MET A 153 -0.31 11.27 13.27
C MET A 153 -1.33 11.55 12.16
N GLU A 154 -2.57 11.84 12.52
CA GLU A 154 -3.63 12.23 11.58
C GLU A 154 -3.26 13.54 10.89
N ASP A 155 -2.93 14.59 11.65
CA ASP A 155 -2.52 15.89 11.12
C ASP A 155 -1.33 15.76 10.16
N LYS A 156 -0.34 14.94 10.52
CA LYS A 156 0.83 14.71 9.68
C LYS A 156 0.48 13.95 8.39
N LEU A 157 -0.41 12.97 8.47
CA LEU A 157 -0.86 12.22 7.29
C LEU A 157 -1.66 13.14 6.36
N GLU A 158 -2.57 13.95 6.90
CA GLU A 158 -3.33 14.93 6.12
C GLU A 158 -2.41 15.94 5.43
N GLN A 159 -1.38 16.44 6.13
CA GLN A 159 -0.39 17.34 5.54
C GLN A 159 0.37 16.67 4.39
N ILE A 160 0.80 15.42 4.53
CA ILE A 160 1.48 14.66 3.47
C ILE A 160 0.54 14.48 2.27
N MET A 161 -0.70 14.07 2.49
CA MET A 161 -1.70 13.93 1.42
C MET A 161 -1.96 15.24 0.70
N GLN A 162 -2.01 16.36 1.44
CA GLN A 162 -2.18 17.68 0.84
C GLN A 162 -0.93 18.10 0.03
N ASP A 163 0.26 17.83 0.52
CA ASP A 163 1.51 18.15 -0.19
C ASP A 163 1.67 17.33 -1.48
N ILE A 164 1.15 16.08 -1.51
CA ILE A 164 1.04 15.29 -2.75
C ILE A 164 0.05 15.93 -3.71
N LYS A 165 -1.15 16.32 -3.25
CA LYS A 165 -2.17 16.99 -4.08
C LYS A 165 -1.67 18.30 -4.66
N ASP A 166 -0.88 19.04 -3.90
CA ASP A 166 -0.28 20.33 -4.30
C ASP A 166 0.95 20.15 -5.20
N GLY A 167 1.42 18.93 -5.43
CA GLY A 167 2.62 18.63 -6.22
C GLY A 167 3.94 19.01 -5.53
N LYS A 168 3.92 19.26 -4.22
CA LYS A 168 5.15 19.51 -3.43
C LYS A 168 5.92 18.23 -3.16
N ILE A 169 5.20 17.11 -3.03
CA ILE A 169 5.75 15.77 -2.98
C ILE A 169 5.44 15.12 -4.33
N SER A 170 6.50 14.81 -5.08
CA SER A 170 6.37 14.06 -6.34
C SER A 170 6.26 12.58 -6.04
N VAL A 171 5.30 11.91 -6.68
CA VAL A 171 5.13 10.45 -6.65
C VAL A 171 5.31 9.89 -8.05
N LEU A 172 5.71 8.62 -8.14
CA LEU A 172 5.83 7.95 -9.42
C LEU A 172 4.43 7.78 -10.04
N GLU A 173 4.34 8.11 -11.33
CA GLU A 173 3.15 7.78 -12.10
C GLU A 173 3.16 6.27 -12.40
N GLY A 174 2.02 5.60 -12.16
CA GLY A 174 1.85 4.16 -12.34
C GLY A 174 1.82 3.71 -13.81
#